data_7ded2705ef466ea06d0004cb15ce04e2
#
_entry.id   7ded2705ef466ea06d0004cb15ce04e2
#
_cell.length_a   1.000
_cell.length_b   1.000
_cell.length_c   1.000
_cell.angle_alpha   90.00
_cell.angle_beta   90.00
_cell.angle_gamma   90.00
#
_symmetry.space_group_name_H-M   'P 1'
#
loop_
_entity.id
_entity.type
_entity.pdbx_description
1 polymer ?
#
loop_
_entity_poly.entity_id
_entity_poly.type
_entity_poly.pdbx_seq_one_letter_code
_entity_poly.pdbx_strand_id
1 'polypeptide(L)'
;AFIMADPGMIRFVLKEFPRIPVHLSVQTNTINWPAVEFWHDLGVKRIIMSRELSIQEIREIHLRVPGIEMESFVHGAICIAWSGRCLLSNYFNHRAANQGTCTNSCRWEYNLYKDTAIDMPVSGVNERDENFYIEEVNRLGELMPIKEDEHGTYIMNSKDLRAIEFLRELRDAGVSSLKIEGRSKSIYYLALVTRAYRKAVDALALNRAFDPVLL
;
A
#
# COMPACT_ATOMS: atom_id res chain seq x y z
N ALA A 1 -15.99 8.53 -10.94
CA ALA A 1 -15.62 8.66 -9.53
C ALA A 1 -14.26 9.34 -9.39
N PHE A 2 -14.06 10.05 -8.28
CA PHE A 2 -12.75 10.56 -7.87
C PHE A 2 -12.22 9.75 -6.69
N ILE A 3 -10.93 9.40 -6.72
CA ILE A 3 -10.22 8.83 -5.56
C ILE A 3 -9.49 9.99 -4.89
N MET A 4 -9.84 10.30 -3.63
CA MET A 4 -9.37 11.48 -2.94
C MET A 4 -8.93 11.16 -1.51
N ALA A 5 -8.02 11.98 -0.96
CA ALA A 5 -7.51 11.83 0.40
C ALA A 5 -7.64 13.12 1.24
N ASP A 6 -7.62 14.29 0.61
CA ASP A 6 -7.72 15.56 1.31
C ASP A 6 -9.16 15.82 1.77
N PRO A 7 -9.42 15.97 3.10
CA PRO A 7 -10.77 16.10 3.63
C PRO A 7 -11.47 17.39 3.18
N GLY A 8 -10.72 18.49 2.99
CA GLY A 8 -11.28 19.76 2.52
C GLY A 8 -11.78 19.64 1.09
N MET A 9 -10.97 19.05 0.22
CA MET A 9 -11.33 18.80 -1.19
C MET A 9 -12.44 17.76 -1.32
N ILE A 10 -12.46 16.72 -0.47
CA ILE A 10 -13.57 15.76 -0.43
C ILE A 10 -14.89 16.50 -0.12
N ARG A 11 -14.91 17.30 0.95
CA ARG A 11 -16.09 18.09 1.31
C ARG A 11 -16.52 19.04 0.19
N PHE A 12 -15.55 19.71 -0.45
CA PHE A 12 -15.82 20.61 -1.57
C PHE A 12 -16.49 19.87 -2.74
N VAL A 13 -15.91 18.73 -3.16
CA VAL A 13 -16.45 17.94 -4.29
C VAL A 13 -17.83 17.40 -3.97
N LEU A 14 -18.05 16.86 -2.77
CA LEU A 14 -19.37 16.34 -2.38
C LEU A 14 -20.45 17.40 -2.40
N LYS A 15 -20.09 18.65 -2.04
CA LYS A 15 -21.02 19.79 -2.04
C LYS A 15 -21.29 20.33 -3.45
N GLU A 16 -20.22 20.61 -4.20
CA GLU A 16 -20.34 21.32 -5.50
C GLU A 16 -20.64 20.36 -6.68
N PHE A 17 -20.27 19.08 -6.54
CA PHE A 17 -20.45 18.07 -7.59
C PHE A 17 -21.14 16.80 -7.07
N PRO A 18 -22.36 16.87 -6.50
CA PRO A 18 -23.02 15.77 -5.79
C PRO A 18 -23.30 14.53 -6.65
N ARG A 19 -23.24 14.66 -7.97
CA ARG A 19 -23.41 13.53 -8.90
C ARG A 19 -22.13 12.73 -9.15
N ILE A 20 -20.98 13.24 -8.73
CA ILE A 20 -19.70 12.56 -8.91
C ILE A 20 -19.39 11.73 -7.65
N PRO A 21 -19.35 10.40 -7.74
CA PRO A 21 -19.01 9.56 -6.59
C PRO A 21 -17.58 9.83 -6.14
N VAL A 22 -17.39 9.97 -4.83
CA VAL A 22 -16.08 10.06 -4.20
C VAL A 22 -15.73 8.72 -3.56
N HIS A 23 -14.55 8.23 -3.88
CA HIS A 23 -13.92 7.07 -3.26
C HIS A 23 -12.78 7.54 -2.37
N LEU A 24 -12.77 7.10 -1.12
CA LEU A 24 -11.73 7.48 -0.17
C LEU A 24 -10.43 6.72 -0.47
N SER A 25 -9.34 7.46 -0.62
CA SER A 25 -8.01 6.86 -0.83
C SER A 25 -7.52 6.16 0.43
N VAL A 26 -6.75 5.08 0.24
CA VAL A 26 -6.00 4.43 1.32
C VAL A 26 -5.06 5.38 2.07
N GLN A 27 -4.68 6.51 1.46
CA GLN A 27 -3.82 7.53 2.08
C GLN A 27 -4.45 8.22 3.29
N THR A 28 -5.76 8.10 3.51
CA THR A 28 -6.44 8.60 4.72
C THR A 28 -6.18 7.73 5.94
N ASN A 29 -5.59 6.53 5.76
CA ASN A 29 -5.32 5.56 6.82
C ASN A 29 -6.56 5.25 7.66
N THR A 30 -7.69 4.99 7.00
CA THR A 30 -8.95 4.62 7.63
C THR A 30 -8.88 3.14 8.00
N ILE A 31 -8.76 2.85 9.31
CA ILE A 31 -8.44 1.52 9.83
C ILE A 31 -9.46 1.00 10.88
N ASN A 32 -10.57 1.68 11.09
CA ASN A 32 -11.57 1.28 12.07
C ASN A 32 -12.97 1.71 11.62
N TRP A 33 -14.00 1.04 12.17
CA TRP A 33 -15.39 1.29 11.78
C TRP A 33 -15.88 2.72 12.10
N PRO A 34 -15.50 3.40 13.23
CA PRO A 34 -15.94 4.79 13.44
C PRO A 34 -15.42 5.76 12.41
N ALA A 35 -14.18 5.56 11.94
CA ALA A 35 -13.62 6.38 10.86
C ALA A 35 -14.32 6.10 9.52
N VAL A 36 -14.70 4.84 9.27
CA VAL A 36 -15.49 4.46 8.08
C VAL A 36 -16.88 5.08 8.13
N GLU A 37 -17.56 5.04 9.27
CA GLU A 37 -18.87 5.64 9.50
C GLU A 37 -18.83 7.16 9.26
N PHE A 38 -17.83 7.85 9.81
CA PHE A 38 -17.63 9.28 9.58
C PHE A 38 -17.57 9.63 8.08
N TRP A 39 -16.81 8.88 7.30
CA TRP A 39 -16.71 9.13 5.85
C TRP A 39 -17.98 8.75 5.10
N HIS A 40 -18.67 7.70 5.53
CA HIS A 40 -19.96 7.29 4.98
C HIS A 40 -21.03 8.37 5.19
N ASP A 41 -21.13 8.90 6.40
CA ASP A 41 -22.07 9.95 6.76
C ASP A 41 -21.79 11.27 6.00
N LEU A 42 -20.51 11.53 5.72
CA LEU A 42 -20.12 12.68 4.88
C LEU A 42 -20.57 12.51 3.42
N GLY A 43 -20.89 11.28 2.97
CA GLY A 43 -21.39 10.98 1.63
C GLY A 43 -20.39 10.27 0.71
N VAL A 44 -19.24 9.82 1.23
CA VAL A 44 -18.29 8.98 0.50
C VAL A 44 -18.96 7.65 0.13
N LYS A 45 -18.75 7.16 -1.09
CA LYS A 45 -19.42 5.96 -1.61
C LYS A 45 -18.61 4.69 -1.46
N ARG A 46 -17.28 4.80 -1.48
CA ARG A 46 -16.37 3.65 -1.37
C ARG A 46 -15.15 4.04 -0.56
N ILE A 47 -14.66 3.10 0.23
CA ILE A 47 -13.39 3.24 0.96
C ILE A 47 -12.39 2.20 0.47
N ILE A 48 -11.19 2.68 0.10
CA ILE A 48 -10.05 1.81 -0.18
C ILE A 48 -9.40 1.50 1.16
N MET A 49 -9.59 0.25 1.59
CA MET A 49 -9.15 -0.25 2.90
C MET A 49 -7.63 -0.26 3.00
N SER A 50 -7.15 0.03 4.20
CA SER A 50 -5.73 -0.07 4.52
C SER A 50 -5.24 -1.53 4.43
N ARG A 51 -3.99 -1.73 3.99
CA ARG A 51 -3.40 -3.07 3.87
C ARG A 51 -3.03 -3.67 5.23
N GLU A 52 -3.00 -2.86 6.26
CA GLU A 52 -2.74 -3.24 7.65
C GLU A 52 -3.93 -3.95 8.31
N LEU A 53 -5.13 -3.85 7.72
CA LEU A 53 -6.33 -4.49 8.24
C LEU A 53 -6.35 -5.99 7.93
N SER A 54 -6.64 -6.78 8.95
CA SER A 54 -6.98 -8.19 8.79
C SER A 54 -8.37 -8.35 8.14
N ILE A 55 -8.62 -9.52 7.56
CA ILE A 55 -9.96 -9.86 7.00
C ILE A 55 -11.04 -9.81 8.08
N GLN A 56 -10.70 -10.14 9.31
CA GLN A 56 -11.63 -10.09 10.44
C GLN A 56 -12.04 -8.65 10.77
N GLU A 57 -11.10 -7.72 10.79
CA GLU A 57 -11.38 -6.29 11.01
C GLU A 57 -12.20 -5.70 9.87
N ILE A 58 -11.91 -6.07 8.61
CA ILE A 58 -12.71 -5.68 7.44
C ILE A 58 -14.17 -6.18 7.62
N ARG A 59 -14.35 -7.42 8.05
CA ARG A 59 -15.70 -7.98 8.34
C ARG A 59 -16.41 -7.22 9.44
N GLU A 60 -15.71 -6.85 10.52
CA GLU A 60 -16.30 -6.03 11.59
C GLU A 60 -16.77 -4.68 11.06
N ILE A 61 -15.95 -4.00 10.26
CA ILE A 61 -16.29 -2.74 9.62
C ILE A 61 -17.56 -2.89 8.77
N HIS A 62 -17.63 -3.95 7.95
CA HIS A 62 -18.80 -4.21 7.10
C HIS A 62 -20.09 -4.40 7.90
N LEU A 63 -20.00 -5.14 9.01
CA LEU A 63 -21.16 -5.38 9.89
C LEU A 63 -21.63 -4.10 10.60
N ARG A 64 -20.72 -3.19 10.92
CA ARG A 64 -21.03 -1.93 11.60
C ARG A 64 -21.52 -0.85 10.64
N VAL A 65 -20.99 -0.83 9.42
CA VAL A 65 -21.30 0.20 8.39
C VAL A 65 -21.69 -0.50 7.08
N PRO A 66 -22.86 -1.16 7.00
CA PRO A 66 -23.22 -2.01 5.86
C PRO A 66 -23.52 -1.24 4.56
N GLY A 67 -23.68 0.09 4.62
CA GLY A 67 -24.03 0.91 3.46
C GLY A 67 -22.83 1.36 2.61
N ILE A 68 -21.59 1.10 3.04
CA ILE A 68 -20.39 1.55 2.33
C ILE A 68 -19.80 0.46 1.45
N GLU A 69 -19.37 0.81 0.24
CA GLU A 69 -18.56 -0.09 -0.59
C GLU A 69 -17.13 -0.15 -0.07
N MET A 70 -16.58 -1.34 0.04
CA MET A 70 -15.19 -1.57 0.45
C MET A 70 -14.36 -2.10 -0.71
N GLU A 71 -13.19 -1.47 -0.93
CA GLU A 71 -12.19 -1.90 -1.91
C GLU A 71 -10.93 -2.33 -1.17
N SER A 72 -10.43 -3.54 -1.44
CA SER A 72 -9.20 -4.04 -0.82
C SER A 72 -8.12 -4.28 -1.86
N PHE A 73 -6.87 -3.95 -1.51
CA PHE A 73 -5.72 -4.40 -2.29
C PHE A 73 -5.57 -5.91 -2.15
N VAL A 74 -5.35 -6.59 -3.28
CA VAL A 74 -5.23 -8.05 -3.34
C VAL A 74 -3.92 -8.52 -3.97
N HIS A 75 -3.22 -7.62 -4.68
CA HIS A 75 -1.95 -7.99 -5.32
C HIS A 75 -1.03 -6.78 -5.53
N GLY A 76 0.27 -7.06 -5.53
CA GLY A 76 1.31 -6.12 -5.90
C GLY A 76 2.06 -5.52 -4.71
N ALA A 77 2.72 -4.40 -4.95
CA ALA A 77 3.62 -3.79 -3.98
C ALA A 77 2.93 -3.37 -2.69
N ILE A 78 3.49 -3.80 -1.55
CA ILE A 78 3.11 -3.28 -0.23
C ILE A 78 4.07 -2.14 0.14
N CYS A 79 3.54 -1.06 0.70
CA CYS A 79 4.36 0.01 1.25
C CYS A 79 5.06 -0.44 2.53
N ILE A 80 6.33 -0.06 2.70
CA ILE A 80 7.09 -0.24 3.95
C ILE A 80 6.58 0.69 5.06
N ALA A 81 5.93 1.79 4.69
CA ALA A 81 5.32 2.76 5.59
C ALA A 81 3.82 2.86 5.29
N TRP A 82 3.09 3.49 6.19
CA TRP A 82 1.67 3.80 5.99
C TRP A 82 1.45 4.55 4.69
N SER A 83 0.41 4.22 3.98
CA SER A 83 0.12 4.77 2.66
C SER A 83 0.09 6.31 2.67
N GLY A 84 0.86 6.93 1.78
CA GLY A 84 1.00 8.39 1.70
C GLY A 84 1.90 9.02 2.75
N ARG A 85 2.46 8.27 3.70
CA ARG A 85 3.33 8.78 4.77
C ARG A 85 4.82 8.51 4.55
N CYS A 86 5.17 7.78 3.50
CA CYS A 86 6.55 7.45 3.17
C CYS A 86 7.30 8.66 2.58
N LEU A 87 8.45 8.98 3.12
CA LEU A 87 9.31 10.06 2.65
C LEU A 87 10.40 9.60 1.69
N LEU A 88 10.68 8.30 1.56
CA LEU A 88 11.78 7.77 0.75
C LEU A 88 11.74 8.26 -0.71
N SER A 89 10.59 8.17 -1.36
CA SER A 89 10.45 8.60 -2.74
C SER A 89 10.65 10.11 -2.91
N ASN A 90 10.28 10.90 -1.90
CA ASN A 90 10.54 12.33 -1.90
C ASN A 90 12.01 12.64 -1.64
N TYR A 91 12.64 11.90 -0.73
CA TYR A 91 14.06 12.04 -0.42
C TYR A 91 14.94 11.78 -1.65
N PHE A 92 14.69 10.65 -2.35
CA PHE A 92 15.51 10.26 -3.50
C PHE A 92 15.20 11.02 -4.80
N ASN A 93 13.94 11.35 -5.05
CA ASN A 93 13.50 11.80 -6.37
C ASN A 93 12.58 13.02 -6.35
N HIS A 94 12.41 13.67 -5.20
CA HIS A 94 11.48 14.79 -5.01
C HIS A 94 10.03 14.46 -5.44
N ARG A 95 9.64 13.17 -5.34
CA ARG A 95 8.31 12.67 -5.68
C ARG A 95 7.58 12.22 -4.42
N ALA A 96 6.69 13.05 -3.93
CA ALA A 96 5.98 12.80 -2.68
C ALA A 96 4.94 11.68 -2.82
N ALA A 97 4.97 10.70 -1.90
CA ALA A 97 4.06 9.56 -1.90
C ALA A 97 2.58 9.98 -1.72
N ASN A 98 2.33 11.07 -0.95
CA ASN A 98 1.00 11.62 -0.75
C ASN A 98 0.38 12.28 -1.99
N GLN A 99 1.19 12.58 -3.00
CA GLN A 99 0.71 13.09 -4.31
C GLN A 99 0.47 11.95 -5.32
N GLY A 100 0.58 10.70 -4.89
CA GLY A 100 0.42 9.55 -5.77
C GLY A 100 1.55 9.34 -6.78
N THR A 101 2.72 9.95 -6.58
CA THR A 101 3.86 9.92 -7.52
C THR A 101 5.03 9.08 -7.02
N CYS A 102 4.78 8.17 -6.06
CA CYS A 102 5.81 7.30 -5.48
C CYS A 102 6.60 6.53 -6.54
N THR A 103 7.93 6.52 -6.41
CA THR A 103 8.86 5.81 -7.30
C THR A 103 9.19 4.38 -6.84
N ASN A 104 8.59 3.94 -5.71
CA ASN A 104 8.89 2.65 -5.07
C ASN A 104 10.37 2.46 -4.72
N SER A 105 11.05 3.52 -4.27
CA SER A 105 12.46 3.49 -3.88
C SER A 105 12.79 2.41 -2.85
N CYS A 106 11.82 2.04 -1.99
CA CYS A 106 11.96 0.93 -1.04
C CYS A 106 12.12 -0.46 -1.69
N ARG A 107 12.08 -0.56 -3.02
CA ARG A 107 12.21 -1.82 -3.79
C ARG A 107 13.39 -1.81 -4.75
N TRP A 108 14.23 -0.79 -4.69
CA TRP A 108 15.47 -0.74 -5.44
C TRP A 108 16.49 -1.72 -4.83
N GLU A 109 17.52 -2.05 -5.55
CA GLU A 109 18.65 -2.82 -5.04
C GLU A 109 19.59 -1.92 -4.25
N TYR A 110 20.03 -2.43 -3.08
CA TYR A 110 20.94 -1.73 -2.18
C TYR A 110 22.05 -2.67 -1.74
N ASN A 111 23.28 -2.15 -1.66
CA ASN A 111 24.41 -2.82 -1.01
C ASN A 111 24.44 -2.44 0.46
N LEU A 112 24.75 -3.39 1.34
CA LEU A 112 24.91 -3.18 2.77
C LEU A 112 26.40 -3.13 3.11
N TYR A 113 26.79 -2.09 3.81
CA TYR A 113 28.16 -1.91 4.31
C TYR A 113 28.15 -1.79 5.82
N LYS A 114 29.15 -2.40 6.48
CA LYS A 114 29.45 -2.18 7.89
C LYS A 114 30.51 -1.07 8.02
N ASP A 115 30.44 -0.26 9.07
CA ASP A 115 31.31 0.91 9.29
C ASP A 115 32.82 0.59 9.15
N THR A 116 33.24 -0.60 9.59
CA THR A 116 34.64 -1.08 9.48
C THR A 116 35.15 -1.24 8.03
N ALA A 117 34.25 -1.18 7.04
CA ALA A 117 34.58 -1.34 5.62
C ALA A 117 34.57 0.00 4.85
N ILE A 118 34.26 1.12 5.52
CA ILE A 118 34.10 2.42 4.88
C ILE A 118 35.25 3.33 5.26
N ASP A 119 36.09 3.64 4.29
CA ASP A 119 37.27 4.53 4.42
C ASP A 119 36.89 6.01 4.19
N MET A 120 35.64 6.39 4.45
CA MET A 120 35.14 7.76 4.24
C MET A 120 34.58 8.37 5.52
N PRO A 121 34.86 9.63 5.82
CA PRO A 121 34.29 10.32 6.98
C PRO A 121 32.80 10.63 6.70
N VAL A 122 31.90 9.94 7.41
CA VAL A 122 30.47 10.22 7.37
C VAL A 122 30.11 11.17 8.52
N SER A 123 29.60 12.34 8.19
CA SER A 123 29.21 13.34 9.19
C SER A 123 27.95 12.90 9.95
N GLY A 124 28.02 12.90 11.29
CA GLY A 124 26.85 12.73 12.16
C GLY A 124 26.71 11.40 12.88
N VAL A 125 27.79 10.60 12.97
CA VAL A 125 27.80 9.29 13.62
C VAL A 125 28.50 9.37 15.00
N ASN A 126 27.88 8.76 16.03
CA ASN A 126 28.50 8.59 17.34
C ASN A 126 29.40 7.36 17.33
N GLU A 127 30.63 7.49 17.86
CA GLU A 127 31.71 6.47 17.84
C GLU A 127 31.41 5.16 18.62
N ARG A 128 30.23 4.97 19.19
CA ARG A 128 29.92 3.85 20.09
C ARG A 128 28.97 2.79 19.60
N ASP A 129 28.32 3.01 18.46
CA ASP A 129 27.35 2.05 17.90
C ASP A 129 27.87 1.44 16.60
N GLU A 130 27.68 0.13 16.40
CA GLU A 130 27.95 -0.51 15.12
C GLU A 130 27.04 0.13 14.06
N ASN A 131 27.61 0.95 13.17
CA ASN A 131 26.86 1.62 12.14
C ASN A 131 26.84 0.79 10.86
N PHE A 132 25.65 0.66 10.29
CA PHE A 132 25.45 0.07 8.98
C PHE A 132 25.04 1.15 7.99
N TYR A 133 25.45 0.99 6.74
CA TYR A 133 25.12 1.87 5.64
C TYR A 133 24.56 1.05 4.49
N ILE A 134 23.62 1.64 3.76
CA ILE A 134 23.15 1.10 2.48
C ILE A 134 23.52 2.05 1.35
N GLU A 135 23.81 1.47 0.22
CA GLU A 135 24.06 2.17 -1.03
C GLU A 135 23.13 1.60 -2.10
N GLU A 136 22.43 2.46 -2.82
CA GLU A 136 21.64 2.03 -3.97
C GLU A 136 22.56 1.71 -5.15
N VAL A 137 22.37 0.56 -5.81
CA VAL A 137 23.30 -0.02 -6.80
C VAL A 137 23.58 0.91 -7.99
N ASN A 138 22.63 1.78 -8.36
CA ASN A 138 22.82 2.76 -9.43
C ASN A 138 23.30 4.14 -8.94
N ARG A 139 23.58 4.28 -7.62
CA ARG A 139 24.04 5.53 -6.99
C ARG A 139 25.28 5.28 -6.14
N LEU A 140 26.33 4.77 -6.77
CA LEU A 140 27.59 4.45 -6.11
C LEU A 140 28.21 5.69 -5.47
N GLY A 141 28.66 5.54 -4.20
CA GLY A 141 29.23 6.61 -3.39
C GLY A 141 28.21 7.37 -2.54
N GLU A 142 26.91 7.16 -2.72
CA GLU A 142 25.85 7.74 -1.87
C GLU A 142 25.49 6.80 -0.73
N LEU A 143 26.32 6.76 0.32
CA LEU A 143 26.10 5.93 1.51
C LEU A 143 25.03 6.55 2.41
N MET A 144 24.04 5.74 2.82
CA MET A 144 22.95 6.15 3.70
C MET A 144 22.99 5.35 4.99
N PRO A 145 23.03 6.00 6.16
CA PRO A 145 23.04 5.29 7.43
C PRO A 145 21.71 4.57 7.67
N ILE A 146 21.79 3.32 8.18
CA ILE A 146 20.64 2.57 8.69
C ILE A 146 20.84 2.30 10.18
N LYS A 147 19.76 2.25 10.91
CA LYS A 147 19.75 1.92 12.34
C LYS A 147 18.80 0.76 12.59
N GLU A 148 19.22 -0.12 13.49
CA GLU A 148 18.39 -1.13 14.09
C GLU A 148 18.13 -0.74 15.55
N ASP A 149 16.90 -0.87 16.02
CA ASP A 149 16.54 -0.68 17.41
C ASP A 149 15.73 -1.87 17.92
N GLU A 150 15.37 -1.84 19.21
CA GLU A 150 14.57 -2.89 19.85
C GLU A 150 13.16 -3.08 19.25
N HIS A 151 12.72 -2.17 18.39
CA HIS A 151 11.42 -2.21 17.73
C HIS A 151 11.47 -2.80 16.31
N GLY A 152 12.67 -3.01 15.75
CA GLY A 152 12.87 -3.72 14.48
C GLY A 152 14.02 -3.20 13.61
N THR A 153 14.33 -4.00 12.59
CA THR A 153 15.27 -3.63 11.54
C THR A 153 14.48 -3.02 10.38
N TYR A 154 14.79 -1.80 10.01
CA TYR A 154 14.14 -1.08 8.93
C TYR A 154 14.75 -1.48 7.59
N ILE A 155 14.49 -2.71 7.15
CA ILE A 155 14.91 -3.23 5.84
C ILE A 155 13.80 -3.00 4.83
N MET A 156 14.11 -2.29 3.76
CA MET A 156 13.19 -1.85 2.71
C MET A 156 12.70 -2.96 1.77
N ASN A 157 12.59 -4.21 2.20
CA ASN A 157 12.29 -5.34 1.31
C ASN A 157 11.00 -6.08 1.66
N SER A 158 9.85 -5.41 1.54
CA SER A 158 8.56 -6.10 1.64
C SER A 158 8.26 -6.90 0.37
N LYS A 159 7.85 -8.16 0.55
CA LYS A 159 7.33 -9.01 -0.54
C LYS A 159 6.06 -8.40 -1.14
N ASP A 160 5.76 -8.74 -2.40
CA ASP A 160 4.47 -8.37 -3.00
C ASP A 160 3.32 -9.07 -2.26
N LEU A 161 2.22 -8.34 -2.07
CA LEU A 161 0.98 -8.94 -1.63
C LEU A 161 0.49 -9.92 -2.69
N ARG A 162 0.01 -11.08 -2.24
CA ARG A 162 -0.68 -12.06 -3.06
C ARG A 162 -1.82 -12.65 -2.23
N ALA A 163 -3.04 -12.24 -2.53
CA ALA A 163 -4.24 -12.63 -1.76
C ALA A 163 -5.27 -13.39 -2.62
N ILE A 164 -4.84 -14.03 -3.70
CA ILE A 164 -5.75 -14.74 -4.60
C ILE A 164 -6.43 -15.92 -3.91
N GLU A 165 -5.76 -16.55 -2.97
CA GLU A 165 -6.28 -17.66 -2.17
C GLU A 165 -7.39 -17.22 -1.21
N PHE A 166 -7.43 -15.94 -0.84
CA PHE A 166 -8.34 -15.36 0.16
C PHE A 166 -9.54 -14.63 -0.46
N LEU A 167 -9.80 -14.79 -1.77
CA LEU A 167 -10.87 -14.05 -2.45
C LEU A 167 -12.26 -14.39 -1.90
N ARG A 168 -12.48 -15.62 -1.44
CA ARG A 168 -13.74 -16.04 -0.81
C ARG A 168 -13.92 -15.32 0.52
N GLU A 169 -12.91 -15.34 1.36
CA GLU A 169 -12.91 -14.72 2.68
C GLU A 169 -13.09 -13.20 2.58
N LEU A 170 -12.45 -12.56 1.61
CA LEU A 170 -12.60 -11.13 1.32
C LEU A 170 -14.02 -10.78 0.88
N ARG A 171 -14.61 -11.58 -0.04
CA ARG A 171 -16.00 -11.42 -0.44
C ARG A 171 -16.94 -11.56 0.75
N ASP A 172 -16.75 -12.63 1.56
CA ASP A 172 -17.59 -12.94 2.71
C ASP A 172 -17.38 -11.94 3.87
N ALA A 173 -16.27 -11.19 3.86
CA ALA A 173 -16.04 -10.03 4.73
C ALA A 173 -16.66 -8.72 4.20
N GLY A 174 -17.33 -8.74 3.02
CA GLY A 174 -18.04 -7.60 2.47
C GLY A 174 -17.22 -6.75 1.48
N VAL A 175 -16.03 -7.21 1.05
CA VAL A 175 -15.25 -6.53 0.02
C VAL A 175 -15.97 -6.64 -1.33
N SER A 176 -16.29 -5.50 -1.94
CA SER A 176 -17.01 -5.40 -3.21
C SER A 176 -16.10 -5.06 -4.40
N SER A 177 -14.87 -4.60 -4.16
CA SER A 177 -13.90 -4.23 -5.19
C SER A 177 -12.50 -4.71 -4.84
N LEU A 178 -11.81 -5.29 -5.82
CA LEU A 178 -10.46 -5.81 -5.69
C LEU A 178 -9.47 -4.91 -6.44
N LYS A 179 -8.41 -4.50 -5.77
CA LYS A 179 -7.41 -3.60 -6.33
C LYS A 179 -6.06 -4.26 -6.50
N ILE A 180 -5.54 -4.20 -7.72
CA ILE A 180 -4.18 -4.64 -8.06
C ILE A 180 -3.27 -3.41 -8.10
N GLU A 181 -2.17 -3.42 -7.35
CA GLU A 181 -1.14 -2.42 -7.43
C GLU A 181 -0.09 -2.85 -8.46
N GLY A 182 0.18 -2.00 -9.44
CA GLY A 182 1.10 -2.32 -10.52
C GLY A 182 1.74 -1.10 -11.19
N ARG A 183 1.79 0.05 -10.53
CA ARG A 183 2.32 1.32 -11.07
C ARG A 183 3.72 1.19 -11.65
N SER A 184 4.62 0.48 -10.95
CA SER A 184 6.01 0.26 -11.36
C SER A 184 6.24 -1.11 -12.03
N LYS A 185 5.18 -1.84 -12.32
CA LYS A 185 5.27 -3.15 -12.94
C LYS A 185 5.12 -3.07 -14.46
N SER A 186 5.64 -4.07 -15.16
CA SER A 186 5.50 -4.16 -16.62
C SER A 186 4.05 -4.41 -17.04
N ILE A 187 3.70 -4.04 -18.27
CA ILE A 187 2.38 -4.35 -18.87
C ILE A 187 2.14 -5.86 -18.88
N TYR A 188 3.17 -6.65 -19.14
CA TYR A 188 3.10 -8.11 -19.12
C TYR A 188 2.71 -8.66 -17.73
N TYR A 189 3.35 -8.17 -16.67
CA TYR A 189 3.00 -8.51 -15.30
C TYR A 189 1.53 -8.19 -15.01
N LEU A 190 1.09 -6.97 -15.34
CA LEU A 190 -0.30 -6.55 -15.10
C LEU A 190 -1.30 -7.42 -15.86
N ALA A 191 -1.00 -7.75 -17.12
CA ALA A 191 -1.88 -8.59 -17.94
C ALA A 191 -2.02 -10.00 -17.34
N LEU A 192 -0.92 -10.61 -16.91
CA LEU A 192 -0.94 -11.96 -16.31
C LEU A 192 -1.70 -11.97 -14.98
N VAL A 193 -1.37 -11.03 -14.09
CA VAL A 193 -2.00 -10.93 -12.76
C VAL A 193 -3.50 -10.66 -12.91
N THR A 194 -3.88 -9.68 -13.74
CA THR A 194 -5.29 -9.36 -13.96
C THR A 194 -6.06 -10.53 -14.54
N ARG A 195 -5.47 -11.28 -15.49
CA ARG A 195 -6.07 -12.49 -16.07
C ARG A 195 -6.28 -13.58 -15.00
N ALA A 196 -5.30 -13.80 -14.12
CA ALA A 196 -5.40 -14.78 -13.06
C ALA A 196 -6.50 -14.42 -12.06
N TYR A 197 -6.52 -13.17 -11.58
CA TYR A 197 -7.58 -12.70 -10.68
C TYR A 197 -8.96 -12.72 -11.36
N ARG A 198 -9.07 -12.39 -12.65
CA ARG A 198 -10.35 -12.49 -13.36
C ARG A 198 -10.86 -13.92 -13.39
N LYS A 199 -10.01 -14.89 -13.71
CA LYS A 199 -10.36 -16.32 -13.68
C LYS A 199 -10.78 -16.78 -12.29
N ALA A 200 -10.08 -16.33 -11.24
CA ALA A 200 -10.38 -16.69 -9.87
C ALA A 200 -11.73 -16.12 -9.42
N VAL A 201 -12.03 -14.86 -9.75
CA VAL A 201 -13.32 -14.22 -9.46
C VAL A 201 -14.46 -14.91 -10.22
N ASP A 202 -14.27 -15.27 -11.49
CA ASP A 202 -15.28 -15.98 -12.27
C ASP A 202 -15.55 -17.40 -11.71
N ALA A 203 -14.50 -18.11 -11.30
CA ALA A 203 -14.65 -19.41 -10.64
C ALA A 203 -15.38 -19.28 -9.31
N LEU A 204 -15.06 -18.26 -8.51
CA LEU A 204 -15.73 -17.96 -7.25
C LEU A 204 -17.22 -17.64 -7.45
N ALA A 205 -17.57 -16.85 -8.46
CA ALA A 205 -18.95 -16.53 -8.80
C ALA A 205 -19.77 -17.77 -9.19
N LEU A 206 -19.12 -18.77 -9.78
CA LEU A 206 -19.72 -20.05 -10.17
C LEU A 206 -19.61 -21.14 -9.07
N ASN A 207 -19.14 -20.80 -7.87
CA ASN A 207 -18.83 -21.73 -6.78
C ASN A 207 -17.90 -22.88 -7.21
N ARG A 208 -16.98 -22.64 -8.12
CA ARG A 208 -15.94 -23.59 -8.56
C ARG A 208 -14.65 -23.39 -7.76
N ALA A 209 -13.89 -24.48 -7.62
CA ALA A 209 -12.53 -24.37 -7.11
C ALA A 209 -11.65 -23.60 -8.11
N PHE A 210 -10.80 -22.74 -7.58
CA PHE A 210 -9.76 -22.06 -8.34
C PHE A 210 -8.41 -22.71 -8.00
N ASP A 211 -7.63 -22.99 -9.03
CA ASP A 211 -6.26 -23.51 -8.87
C ASP A 211 -5.27 -22.34 -8.70
N PRO A 212 -4.67 -22.15 -7.51
CA PRO A 212 -3.73 -21.06 -7.25
C PRO A 212 -2.39 -21.21 -7.97
N VAL A 213 -2.09 -22.38 -8.55
CA VAL A 213 -0.86 -22.63 -9.31
C VAL A 213 -0.86 -21.88 -10.66
N LEU A 214 -2.00 -21.31 -11.06
CA LEU A 214 -2.10 -20.54 -12.31
C LEU A 214 -1.54 -19.09 -12.20
N LEU A 215 -0.91 -18.76 -11.11
CA LEU A 215 -0.10 -17.56 -10.90
C LEU A 215 1.40 -17.96 -10.89
#